data_7cd3f8f9144a670684ec10fc1f46c9ff
#
_entry.id   7cd3f8f9144a670684ec10fc1f46c9ff
#
_cell.length_a   1.000
_cell.length_b   1.000
_cell.length_c   1.000
_cell.angle_alpha   90.00
_cell.angle_beta   90.00
_cell.angle_gamma   90.00
#
_symmetry.space_group_name_H-M   'P 1'
#
loop_
_entity.id
_entity.type
_entity.pdbx_description
1 polymer ?
#
loop_
_entity_poly.entity_id
_entity_poly.type
_entity_poly.pdbx_seq_one_letter_code
_entity_poly.pdbx_strand_id
1 'polypeptide(L)'
;ACWDIIGKNYRMPLWKLLGGKFGEQIDLYRAISQESPELMRQKVVEYKKEGYSKFQLKVGGEYNEDIERIKSVSSELDQTNILIADANTGWKSHEAIKVVKQTENIDVYIEQPCETYRDCVEIRKKTSNPFILDESIDSLNNFLQAYHDGAMDIINLKISKLGGIYKS
;
A
#
# COMPACT_ATOMS: atom_id res chain seq x y z
N ALA A 1 -13.66 -13.25 -14.30
CA ALA A 1 -14.61 -13.68 -15.36
C ALA A 1 -15.37 -14.96 -14.99
N CYS A 2 -14.71 -16.14 -14.83
CA CYS A 2 -15.44 -17.41 -14.58
C CYS A 2 -16.39 -17.36 -13.37
N TRP A 3 -15.92 -16.89 -12.23
CA TRP A 3 -16.75 -16.72 -11.04
C TRP A 3 -17.96 -15.82 -11.25
N ASP A 4 -17.82 -14.75 -12.03
CA ASP A 4 -18.93 -13.85 -12.36
C ASP A 4 -19.97 -14.55 -13.26
N ILE A 5 -19.51 -15.31 -14.24
CA ILE A 5 -20.38 -16.13 -15.12
C ILE A 5 -21.14 -17.17 -14.28
N ILE A 6 -20.46 -17.87 -13.38
CA ILE A 6 -21.06 -18.85 -12.50
C ILE A 6 -22.14 -18.18 -11.60
N GLY A 7 -21.78 -17.04 -11.00
CA GLY A 7 -22.71 -16.28 -10.16
C GLY A 7 -23.97 -15.87 -10.90
N LYS A 8 -23.83 -15.36 -12.13
CA LYS A 8 -24.96 -14.99 -12.99
C LYS A 8 -25.81 -16.20 -13.36
N ASN A 9 -25.19 -17.31 -13.75
CA ASN A 9 -25.89 -18.53 -14.12
C ASN A 9 -26.71 -19.11 -12.98
N TYR A 10 -26.17 -19.13 -11.76
CA TYR A 10 -26.86 -19.59 -10.56
C TYR A 10 -27.70 -18.51 -9.86
N ARG A 11 -27.72 -17.28 -10.38
CA ARG A 11 -28.39 -16.12 -9.76
C ARG A 11 -27.98 -15.94 -8.30
N MET A 12 -26.69 -16.12 -8.03
CA MET A 12 -26.10 -16.03 -6.70
C MET A 12 -25.00 -14.96 -6.67
N PRO A 13 -24.95 -14.14 -5.62
CA PRO A 13 -23.84 -13.20 -5.45
C PRO A 13 -22.53 -13.95 -5.23
N LEU A 14 -21.42 -13.39 -5.74
CA LEU A 14 -20.13 -14.03 -5.74
C LEU A 14 -19.66 -14.42 -4.33
N TRP A 15 -19.87 -13.57 -3.34
CA TRP A 15 -19.48 -13.85 -1.95
C TRP A 15 -20.15 -15.12 -1.40
N LYS A 16 -21.36 -15.43 -1.83
CA LYS A 16 -22.06 -16.65 -1.41
C LYS A 16 -21.46 -17.90 -2.04
N LEU A 17 -21.01 -17.81 -3.31
CA LEU A 17 -20.30 -18.89 -3.99
C LEU A 17 -18.92 -19.17 -3.38
N LEU A 18 -18.31 -18.15 -2.80
CA LEU A 18 -17.01 -18.25 -2.14
C LEU A 18 -17.10 -18.70 -0.67
N GLY A 19 -18.28 -19.11 -0.19
CA GLY A 19 -18.45 -19.66 1.14
C GLY A 19 -19.04 -18.69 2.17
N GLY A 20 -19.38 -17.48 1.79
CA GLY A 20 -19.98 -16.48 2.66
C GLY A 20 -19.24 -15.14 2.64
N LYS A 21 -19.71 -14.20 3.43
CA LYS A 21 -19.07 -12.88 3.60
C LYS A 21 -18.56 -12.71 5.03
N PHE A 22 -17.40 -12.13 5.16
CA PHE A 22 -16.79 -11.83 6.45
C PHE A 22 -17.38 -10.56 7.08
N GLY A 23 -17.83 -9.62 6.25
CA GLY A 23 -18.44 -8.36 6.68
C GLY A 23 -19.34 -7.78 5.60
N GLU A 24 -20.02 -6.69 5.92
CA GLU A 24 -20.91 -5.99 4.99
C GLU A 24 -20.31 -4.71 4.44
N GLN A 25 -19.34 -4.14 5.14
CA GLN A 25 -18.68 -2.89 4.80
C GLN A 25 -17.16 -3.07 4.90
N ILE A 26 -16.45 -2.33 4.08
CA ILE A 26 -15.00 -2.21 4.09
C ILE A 26 -14.64 -0.74 3.89
N ASP A 27 -13.73 -0.24 4.70
CA ASP A 27 -13.21 1.11 4.52
C ASP A 27 -12.33 1.17 3.26
N LEU A 28 -12.56 2.19 2.47
CA LEU A 28 -11.75 2.44 1.28
C LEU A 28 -10.63 3.43 1.61
N TYR A 29 -9.49 3.26 0.95
CA TYR A 29 -8.46 4.31 0.89
C TYR A 29 -8.62 5.15 -0.38
N ARG A 30 -8.07 6.35 -0.34
CA ARG A 30 -8.02 7.24 -1.51
C ARG A 30 -6.59 7.34 -2.02
N ALA A 31 -6.38 6.90 -3.26
CA ALA A 31 -5.08 7.06 -3.92
C ALA A 31 -4.92 8.51 -4.41
N ILE A 32 -3.74 9.07 -4.23
CA ILE A 32 -3.35 10.41 -4.63
C ILE A 32 -2.17 10.30 -5.58
N SER A 33 -2.39 10.70 -6.83
CA SER A 33 -1.36 10.67 -7.86
C SER A 33 -0.18 11.56 -7.48
N GLN A 34 0.99 11.20 -7.97
CA GLN A 34 2.22 11.95 -7.77
C GLN A 34 2.13 13.33 -8.42
N GLU A 35 2.15 14.35 -7.61
CA GLU A 35 2.10 15.77 -7.99
C GLU A 35 3.02 16.58 -7.07
N SER A 36 2.97 17.91 -7.12
CA SER A 36 3.71 18.74 -6.17
C SER A 36 3.22 18.51 -4.73
N PRO A 37 4.07 18.67 -3.71
CA PRO A 37 3.70 18.48 -2.31
C PRO A 37 2.44 19.25 -1.90
N GLU A 38 2.32 20.48 -2.37
CA GLU A 38 1.17 21.34 -2.06
C GLU A 38 -0.14 20.84 -2.69
N LEU A 39 -0.11 20.39 -3.96
CA LEU A 39 -1.30 19.85 -4.61
C LEU A 39 -1.76 18.54 -3.97
N MET A 40 -0.82 17.66 -3.60
CA MET A 40 -1.15 16.43 -2.89
C MET A 40 -1.76 16.70 -1.52
N ARG A 41 -1.24 17.69 -0.79
CA ARG A 41 -1.80 18.16 0.48
C ARG A 41 -3.24 18.66 0.32
N GLN A 42 -3.49 19.50 -0.68
CA GLN A 42 -4.84 20.03 -0.96
C GLN A 42 -5.83 18.91 -1.26
N LYS A 43 -5.44 17.92 -2.06
CA LYS A 43 -6.29 16.74 -2.37
C LYS A 43 -6.64 15.93 -1.11
N VAL A 44 -5.69 15.77 -0.19
CA VAL A 44 -5.97 15.09 1.08
C VAL A 44 -7.01 15.86 1.88
N VAL A 45 -6.89 17.18 1.97
CA VAL A 45 -7.89 18.02 2.66
C VAL A 45 -9.28 17.91 2.03
N GLU A 46 -9.36 17.85 0.69
CA GLU A 46 -10.63 17.64 -0.03
C GLU A 46 -11.22 16.26 0.30
N TYR A 47 -10.43 15.20 0.21
CA TYR A 47 -10.90 13.85 0.48
C TYR A 47 -11.26 13.61 1.95
N LYS A 48 -10.59 14.29 2.89
CA LYS A 48 -11.04 14.30 4.31
C LYS A 48 -12.44 14.88 4.46
N LYS A 49 -12.77 15.95 3.74
CA LYS A 49 -14.14 16.51 3.73
C LYS A 49 -15.17 15.56 3.12
N GLU A 50 -14.76 14.70 2.19
CA GLU A 50 -15.61 13.63 1.64
C GLU A 50 -15.78 12.44 2.59
N GLY A 51 -15.08 12.41 3.74
CA GLY A 51 -15.16 11.37 4.75
C GLY A 51 -14.10 10.28 4.64
N TYR A 52 -13.10 10.41 3.77
CA TYR A 52 -11.98 9.47 3.72
C TYR A 52 -11.02 9.70 4.88
N SER A 53 -10.52 8.60 5.45
CA SER A 53 -9.52 8.60 6.54
C SER A 53 -8.25 7.82 6.19
N LYS A 54 -8.20 7.17 5.03
CA LYS A 54 -7.07 6.37 4.58
C LYS A 54 -6.58 6.87 3.23
N PHE A 55 -5.29 7.18 3.15
CA PHE A 55 -4.68 7.84 1.98
C PHE A 55 -3.44 7.08 1.53
N GLN A 56 -3.35 6.80 0.22
CA GLN A 56 -2.17 6.23 -0.40
C GLN A 56 -1.55 7.27 -1.33
N LEU A 57 -0.38 7.78 -0.96
CA LEU A 57 0.39 8.68 -1.80
C LEU A 57 1.21 7.89 -2.81
N LYS A 58 1.10 8.23 -4.07
CA LYS A 58 2.04 7.77 -5.09
C LYS A 58 3.32 8.60 -5.01
N VAL A 59 4.41 7.92 -4.67
CA VAL A 59 5.77 8.44 -4.58
C VAL A 59 6.67 7.57 -5.48
N GLY A 60 8.00 7.55 -5.27
CA GLY A 60 8.91 6.75 -6.10
C GLY A 60 9.50 7.53 -7.26
N GLY A 61 9.43 8.86 -7.20
CA GLY A 61 10.11 9.76 -8.10
C GLY A 61 11.45 10.27 -7.53
N GLU A 62 11.66 11.59 -7.57
CA GLU A 62 12.82 12.22 -6.94
C GLU A 62 12.63 12.18 -5.43
N TYR A 63 13.55 11.52 -4.74
CA TYR A 63 13.39 11.15 -3.32
C TYR A 63 13.31 12.35 -2.36
N ASN A 64 13.98 13.49 -2.65
CA ASN A 64 13.86 14.68 -1.81
C ASN A 64 12.45 15.30 -1.95
N GLU A 65 11.90 15.32 -3.16
CA GLU A 65 10.54 15.79 -3.39
C GLU A 65 9.52 14.85 -2.76
N ASP A 66 9.77 13.53 -2.78
CA ASP A 66 8.91 12.55 -2.13
C ASP A 66 8.90 12.71 -0.60
N ILE A 67 10.04 13.04 0.00
CA ILE A 67 10.12 13.39 1.42
C ILE A 67 9.24 14.61 1.72
N GLU A 68 9.28 15.64 0.89
CA GLU A 68 8.44 16.83 1.08
C GLU A 68 6.95 16.54 0.82
N ARG A 69 6.61 15.66 -0.13
CA ARG A 69 5.23 15.16 -0.33
C ARG A 69 4.70 14.50 0.94
N ILE A 70 5.46 13.56 1.51
CA ILE A 70 5.08 12.85 2.74
C ILE A 70 4.90 13.83 3.90
N LYS A 71 5.85 14.75 4.12
CA LYS A 71 5.80 15.75 5.18
C LYS A 71 4.61 16.70 5.02
N SER A 72 4.41 17.23 3.83
CA SER A 72 3.34 18.17 3.53
C SER A 72 1.97 17.54 3.75
N VAL A 73 1.77 16.30 3.31
CA VAL A 73 0.50 15.60 3.52
C VAL A 73 0.31 15.22 4.98
N SER A 74 1.35 14.70 5.64
CA SER A 74 1.24 14.28 7.04
C SER A 74 0.84 15.43 7.99
N SER A 75 1.15 16.68 7.65
CA SER A 75 0.76 17.85 8.43
C SER A 75 -0.77 18.08 8.50
N GLU A 76 -1.54 17.50 7.59
CA GLU A 76 -3.01 17.57 7.55
C GLU A 76 -3.69 16.37 8.22
N LEU A 77 -2.91 15.40 8.70
CA LEU A 77 -3.41 14.14 9.23
C LEU A 77 -3.24 14.09 10.75
N ASP A 78 -4.07 13.30 11.38
CA ASP A 78 -4.07 13.01 12.81
C ASP A 78 -4.09 11.49 13.04
N GLN A 79 -4.08 11.07 14.30
CA GLN A 79 -4.02 9.66 14.72
C GLN A 79 -5.20 8.80 14.23
N THR A 80 -6.26 9.39 13.72
CA THR A 80 -7.41 8.66 13.15
C THR A 80 -7.22 8.34 11.66
N ASN A 81 -6.18 8.88 11.04
CA ASN A 81 -5.90 8.74 9.63
C ASN A 81 -4.78 7.71 9.39
N ILE A 82 -4.82 7.04 8.26
CA ILE A 82 -3.76 6.16 7.77
C ILE A 82 -3.12 6.78 6.54
N LEU A 83 -1.80 6.94 6.57
CA LEU A 83 -1.00 7.41 5.45
C LEU A 83 -0.12 6.28 4.94
N ILE A 84 -0.18 6.00 3.65
CA ILE A 84 0.67 5.05 2.95
C ILE A 84 1.49 5.80 1.91
N ALA A 85 2.79 5.62 1.89
CA ALA A 85 3.70 6.09 0.85
C ALA A 85 4.07 4.91 -0.05
N ASP A 86 3.43 4.82 -1.20
CA ASP A 86 3.63 3.74 -2.17
C ASP A 86 4.60 4.20 -3.26
N ALA A 87 5.80 3.67 -3.22
CA ALA A 87 6.85 4.01 -4.17
C ALA A 87 6.78 3.18 -5.47
N ASN A 88 5.95 2.15 -5.52
CA ASN A 88 5.83 1.25 -6.68
C ASN A 88 7.20 0.87 -7.26
N THR A 89 8.13 0.46 -6.39
CA THR A 89 9.52 0.07 -6.73
C THR A 89 10.46 1.22 -7.16
N GLY A 90 10.02 2.47 -7.11
CA GLY A 90 10.67 3.58 -7.80
C GLY A 90 11.99 4.06 -7.18
N TRP A 91 12.28 3.76 -5.92
CA TRP A 91 13.52 4.20 -5.28
C TRP A 91 14.64 3.16 -5.38
N LYS A 92 15.86 3.64 -5.57
CA LYS A 92 17.06 2.84 -5.33
C LYS A 92 17.27 2.70 -3.83
N SER A 93 17.98 1.64 -3.41
CA SER A 93 18.21 1.34 -1.98
C SER A 93 18.75 2.53 -1.18
N HIS A 94 19.71 3.30 -1.72
CA HIS A 94 20.28 4.45 -1.02
C HIS A 94 19.30 5.64 -0.92
N GLU A 95 18.38 5.79 -1.87
CA GLU A 95 17.31 6.79 -1.87
C GLU A 95 16.24 6.41 -0.83
N ALA A 96 15.78 5.17 -0.89
CA ALA A 96 14.83 4.63 0.08
C ALA A 96 15.32 4.77 1.53
N ILE A 97 16.63 4.52 1.79
CA ILE A 97 17.21 4.73 3.13
C ILE A 97 17.10 6.19 3.56
N LYS A 98 17.30 7.16 2.66
CA LYS A 98 17.16 8.58 2.99
C LYS A 98 15.70 8.94 3.29
N VAL A 99 14.76 8.43 2.48
CA VAL A 99 13.32 8.66 2.70
C VAL A 99 12.92 8.15 4.08
N VAL A 100 13.15 6.86 4.37
CA VAL A 100 12.71 6.28 5.65
C VAL A 100 13.34 6.94 6.87
N LYS A 101 14.61 7.39 6.77
CA LYS A 101 15.26 8.14 7.86
C LYS A 101 14.69 9.54 8.06
N GLN A 102 14.33 10.25 6.99
CA GLN A 102 13.80 11.60 7.10
C GLN A 102 12.31 11.65 7.42
N THR A 103 11.64 10.50 7.36
CA THR A 103 10.22 10.34 7.70
C THR A 103 10.00 9.44 8.94
N GLU A 104 11.06 9.11 9.68
CA GLU A 104 10.99 8.18 10.83
C GLU A 104 10.06 8.66 11.96
N ASN A 105 9.86 9.97 12.09
CA ASN A 105 8.97 10.58 13.09
C ASN A 105 7.56 10.83 12.54
N ILE A 106 7.25 10.37 11.35
CA ILE A 106 5.95 10.48 10.71
C ILE A 106 5.27 9.12 10.76
N ASP A 107 4.01 9.07 11.19
CA ASP A 107 3.21 7.86 11.11
C ASP A 107 2.79 7.60 9.66
N VAL A 108 3.67 6.93 8.92
CA VAL A 108 3.49 6.59 7.51
C VAL A 108 3.89 5.14 7.24
N TYR A 109 3.06 4.43 6.52
CA TYR A 109 3.34 3.09 6.03
C TYR A 109 4.18 3.19 4.76
N ILE A 110 5.28 2.44 4.69
CA ILE A 110 6.17 2.42 3.51
C ILE A 110 5.79 1.22 2.65
N GLU A 111 5.31 1.47 1.44
CA GLU A 111 4.90 0.42 0.51
C GLU A 111 5.89 0.27 -0.63
N GLN A 112 6.38 -0.95 -0.85
CA GLN A 112 7.26 -1.41 -1.93
C GLN A 112 8.30 -0.36 -2.37
N PRO A 113 9.26 0.00 -1.50
CA PRO A 113 10.21 1.09 -1.78
C PRO A 113 11.15 0.81 -2.95
N CYS A 114 11.56 -0.46 -3.13
CA CYS A 114 12.56 -0.87 -4.10
C CYS A 114 12.06 -2.00 -5.01
N GLU A 115 12.73 -2.17 -6.15
CA GLU A 115 12.39 -3.17 -7.16
C GLU A 115 12.59 -4.60 -6.63
N THR A 116 13.69 -4.87 -5.94
CA THR A 116 13.99 -6.23 -5.50
C THR A 116 13.50 -6.50 -4.08
N TYR A 117 13.03 -7.73 -3.84
CA TYR A 117 12.70 -8.21 -2.50
C TYR A 117 13.86 -8.01 -1.51
N ARG A 118 15.09 -8.32 -1.94
CA ARG A 118 16.28 -8.19 -1.10
C ARG A 118 16.51 -6.75 -0.65
N ASP A 119 16.36 -5.78 -1.55
CA ASP A 119 16.50 -4.37 -1.21
C ASP A 119 15.41 -3.95 -0.22
N CYS A 120 14.15 -4.38 -0.44
CA CYS A 120 13.05 -4.11 0.50
C CYS A 120 13.35 -4.65 1.91
N VAL A 121 13.89 -5.87 2.02
CA VAL A 121 14.32 -6.45 3.32
C VAL A 121 15.37 -5.58 4.00
N GLU A 122 16.36 -5.07 3.25
CA GLU A 122 17.40 -4.19 3.82
C GLU A 122 16.83 -2.83 4.25
N ILE A 123 15.85 -2.28 3.53
CA ILE A 123 15.16 -1.05 3.94
C ILE A 123 14.32 -1.31 5.19
N ARG A 124 13.59 -2.42 5.25
CA ARG A 124 12.79 -2.81 6.42
C ARG A 124 13.61 -2.77 7.73
N LYS A 125 14.87 -3.20 7.68
CA LYS A 125 15.78 -3.19 8.83
C LYS A 125 16.21 -1.78 9.27
N LYS A 126 15.91 -0.74 8.49
CA LYS A 126 16.33 0.64 8.73
C LYS A 126 15.20 1.56 9.17
N THR A 127 13.98 1.04 9.28
CA THR A 127 12.82 1.81 9.70
C THR A 127 11.98 1.05 10.71
N SER A 128 11.35 1.78 11.63
CA SER A 128 10.30 1.29 12.52
C SER A 128 8.89 1.50 11.95
N ASN A 129 8.77 2.27 10.87
CA ASN A 129 7.50 2.50 10.21
C ASN A 129 6.90 1.18 9.70
N PRO A 130 5.57 1.01 9.75
CA PRO A 130 4.92 -0.16 9.18
C PRO A 130 5.29 -0.33 7.70
N PHE A 131 5.51 -1.58 7.28
CA PHE A 131 6.07 -1.91 5.99
C PHE A 131 5.15 -2.81 5.18
N ILE A 132 4.87 -2.41 3.94
CA ILE A 132 3.96 -3.09 3.04
C ILE A 132 4.74 -3.65 1.85
N LEU A 133 4.55 -4.93 1.53
CA LEU A 133 5.03 -5.51 0.29
C LEU A 133 3.86 -5.69 -0.70
N ASP A 134 4.08 -5.28 -1.94
CA ASP A 134 3.16 -5.42 -3.06
C ASP A 134 3.81 -6.23 -4.20
N GLU A 135 4.68 -5.59 -4.99
CA GLU A 135 5.25 -6.20 -6.18
C GLU A 135 6.07 -7.45 -5.87
N SER A 136 6.70 -7.49 -4.71
CA SER A 136 7.46 -8.65 -4.23
C SER A 136 6.61 -9.85 -3.86
N ILE A 137 5.30 -9.69 -3.66
CA ILE A 137 4.38 -10.78 -3.30
C ILE A 137 3.61 -11.21 -4.54
N ASP A 138 4.20 -12.11 -5.32
CA ASP A 138 3.64 -12.65 -6.57
C ASP A 138 3.28 -14.14 -6.49
N SER A 139 3.60 -14.78 -5.37
CA SER A 139 3.37 -16.19 -5.13
C SER A 139 3.23 -16.50 -3.63
N LEU A 140 2.61 -17.64 -3.31
CA LEU A 140 2.55 -18.13 -1.93
C LEU A 140 3.94 -18.36 -1.34
N ASN A 141 4.88 -18.83 -2.13
CA ASN A 141 6.26 -19.07 -1.69
C ASN A 141 6.94 -17.75 -1.26
N ASN A 142 6.82 -16.71 -2.07
CA ASN A 142 7.37 -15.39 -1.74
C ASN A 142 6.69 -14.76 -0.53
N PHE A 143 5.38 -14.97 -0.37
CA PHE A 143 4.67 -14.57 0.84
C PHE A 143 5.22 -15.29 2.08
N LEU A 144 5.35 -16.62 2.04
CA LEU A 144 5.86 -17.40 3.18
C LEU A 144 7.31 -17.02 3.52
N GLN A 145 8.13 -16.77 2.49
CA GLN A 145 9.49 -16.27 2.71
C GLN A 145 9.47 -14.90 3.40
N ALA A 146 8.68 -13.96 2.90
CA ALA A 146 8.57 -12.62 3.48
C ALA A 146 8.06 -12.64 4.92
N TYR A 147 7.13 -13.55 5.23
CA TYR A 147 6.65 -13.77 6.59
C TYR A 147 7.76 -14.30 7.51
N HIS A 148 8.51 -15.30 7.06
CA HIS A 148 9.64 -15.87 7.81
C HIS A 148 10.76 -14.86 8.07
N ASP A 149 11.05 -14.03 7.08
CA ASP A 149 12.10 -13.00 7.16
C ASP A 149 11.68 -11.78 8.01
N GLY A 150 10.41 -11.70 8.44
CA GLY A 150 9.86 -10.52 9.10
C GLY A 150 9.94 -9.27 8.22
N ALA A 151 9.83 -9.47 6.90
CA ALA A 151 10.08 -8.46 5.89
C ALA A 151 8.92 -7.48 5.70
N MET A 152 7.79 -7.72 6.33
CA MET A 152 6.57 -6.93 6.16
C MET A 152 5.68 -6.99 7.40
N ASP A 153 4.85 -5.98 7.55
CA ASP A 153 3.73 -5.97 8.52
C ASP A 153 2.40 -6.21 7.78
N ILE A 154 2.33 -5.80 6.52
CA ILE A 154 1.14 -5.86 5.67
C ILE A 154 1.53 -6.31 4.27
N ILE A 155 0.60 -6.94 3.56
CA ILE A 155 0.73 -7.21 2.11
C ILE A 155 -0.36 -6.50 1.34
N ASN A 156 -0.02 -6.08 0.12
CA ASN A 156 -1.01 -5.69 -0.88
C ASN A 156 -1.35 -6.91 -1.74
N LEU A 157 -2.50 -7.53 -1.44
CA LEU A 157 -2.92 -8.77 -2.11
C LEU A 157 -3.56 -8.46 -3.46
N LYS A 158 -2.87 -8.80 -4.54
CA LYS A 158 -3.42 -8.73 -5.90
C LYS A 158 -3.76 -10.13 -6.42
N ILE A 159 -5.06 -10.44 -6.45
CA ILE A 159 -5.57 -11.75 -6.90
C ILE A 159 -5.11 -12.15 -8.32
N SER A 160 -4.79 -11.17 -9.18
CA SER A 160 -4.26 -11.40 -10.51
C SER A 160 -2.85 -12.00 -10.49
N LYS A 161 -2.00 -11.63 -9.52
CA LYS A 161 -0.65 -12.18 -9.37
C LYS A 161 -0.66 -13.63 -8.90
N LEU A 162 -1.63 -13.99 -8.06
CA LEU A 162 -1.73 -15.33 -7.48
C LEU A 162 -2.53 -16.33 -8.34
N GLY A 163 -2.97 -15.91 -9.52
CA GLY A 163 -3.71 -16.78 -10.44
C GLY A 163 -5.21 -16.87 -10.18
N GLY A 164 -5.79 -15.86 -9.54
CA GLY A 164 -7.23 -15.68 -9.34
C GLY A 164 -7.72 -15.98 -7.94
N ILE A 165 -9.00 -15.70 -7.71
CA ILE A 165 -9.65 -15.73 -6.38
C ILE A 165 -9.44 -17.05 -5.62
N TYR A 166 -9.46 -18.19 -6.33
CA TYR A 166 -9.33 -19.50 -5.69
C TYR A 166 -7.94 -19.74 -5.05
N LYS A 167 -6.91 -19.09 -5.58
CA LYS A 167 -5.53 -19.26 -5.11
C LYS A 167 -5.07 -18.13 -4.16
N SER A 168 -5.87 -17.09 -4.04
CA SER A 168 -5.64 -15.96 -3.13
C SER A 168 -6.34 -16.16 -1.80
#